data_898f335bf3ba10823c321d82f28e457a
#
_entry.id   898f335bf3ba10823c321d82f28e457a
#
_cell.length_a   1.000
_cell.length_b   1.000
_cell.length_c   1.000
_cell.angle_alpha   90.00
_cell.angle_beta   90.00
_cell.angle_gamma   90.00
#
_symmetry.space_group_name_H-M   'P 1'
#
loop_
_entity.id
_entity.type
_entity.pdbx_description
1 polymer ?
#
loop_
_entity_poly.entity_id
_entity_poly.type
_entity_poly.pdbx_seq_one_letter_code
_entity_poly.pdbx_strand_id
1 'polypeptide(L)'
;MISRTSAERVLNAALATGGDFAELYMEDGESHSISMLDGVVENAAYSRARGAGVRILSGTRSAYAYTVDISESALVETAKKASAIIKGEGGGVLPFTDIRDGNYRCRIPFSAVDNAKRVHLLKLGTDAAKAESGEITKVSAAYMDTDKKVLVCNTEGVWAEDRRPRTRLAFTAVASDGMEFQTGQEIPAFGMGFEAYELIDPEKDGRTAARTAVTMLHGVDCPAGYMPVVIDGGFGGVILHEACVHSLEATSVARGNSEFCGKLGQKIASDIVTAIDDGTLPGEWGSIRYDDEGNPSQCNVLIQNGMLKSYLVDRLGSRIMNQPMTGSARRQSYEFAPTSRMTNTFFAPGYDDEEEMIRTMGEGLFAAKMGGGSVNPLTGEFNFSVLEGYWVKDGKIHCPVRGAALIGRGADVLMKIDRVGMNMWFGHGMCGSRSGSVPTNVGQPRIRVSGITVAGKGGRL
;
A
#
# COMPACT_ATOMS: atom_id res chain seq x y z
N MET A 1 2.43 -23.10 -15.06
CA MET A 1 1.79 -22.08 -15.91
C MET A 1 1.43 -22.71 -17.27
N ILE A 2 0.93 -22.01 -18.23
CA ILE A 2 0.46 -22.51 -19.52
C ILE A 2 1.55 -22.41 -20.62
N SER A 3 1.45 -23.19 -21.71
CA SER A 3 2.30 -23.03 -22.90
C SER A 3 1.86 -21.81 -23.73
N ARG A 4 2.79 -21.25 -24.55
CA ARG A 4 2.46 -20.12 -25.45
C ARG A 4 1.36 -20.47 -26.42
N THR A 5 1.41 -21.66 -27.01
CA THR A 5 0.38 -22.15 -27.94
C THR A 5 -0.99 -22.25 -27.27
N SER A 6 -1.05 -22.72 -26.00
CA SER A 6 -2.30 -22.78 -25.26
C SER A 6 -2.80 -21.37 -24.89
N ALA A 7 -1.91 -20.45 -24.51
CA ALA A 7 -2.27 -19.06 -24.24
C ALA A 7 -2.84 -18.37 -25.50
N GLU A 8 -2.24 -18.60 -26.67
CA GLU A 8 -2.73 -18.08 -27.94
C GLU A 8 -4.15 -18.59 -28.26
N ARG A 9 -4.45 -19.89 -28.01
CA ARG A 9 -5.80 -20.44 -28.16
C ARG A 9 -6.81 -19.78 -27.24
N VAL A 10 -6.42 -19.53 -25.96
CA VAL A 10 -7.28 -18.85 -24.99
C VAL A 10 -7.57 -17.41 -25.42
N LEU A 11 -6.55 -16.67 -25.87
CA LEU A 11 -6.72 -15.28 -26.31
C LEU A 11 -7.54 -15.19 -27.62
N ASN A 12 -7.36 -16.10 -28.54
CA ASN A 12 -8.21 -16.19 -29.74
C ASN A 12 -9.66 -16.49 -29.37
N ALA A 13 -9.91 -17.40 -28.42
CA ALA A 13 -11.26 -17.67 -27.92
C ALA A 13 -11.88 -16.44 -27.20
N ALA A 14 -11.06 -15.64 -26.52
CA ALA A 14 -11.48 -14.40 -25.91
C ALA A 14 -11.97 -13.36 -26.93
N LEU A 15 -11.36 -13.30 -28.11
CA LEU A 15 -11.72 -12.35 -29.17
C LEU A 15 -12.78 -12.89 -30.15
N ALA A 16 -13.28 -14.13 -29.98
CA ALA A 16 -14.13 -14.81 -30.96
C ALA A 16 -15.45 -14.08 -31.27
N THR A 17 -16.00 -13.26 -30.36
CA THR A 17 -17.26 -12.54 -30.56
C THR A 17 -17.05 -11.02 -30.70
N GLY A 18 -15.80 -10.58 -30.70
CA GLY A 18 -15.39 -9.18 -30.77
C GLY A 18 -14.38 -8.83 -29.68
N GLY A 19 -13.92 -7.57 -29.74
CA GLY A 19 -12.89 -7.04 -28.85
C GLY A 19 -11.61 -6.69 -29.59
N ASP A 20 -10.98 -5.63 -29.16
CA ASP A 20 -9.73 -5.11 -29.74
C ASP A 20 -8.50 -5.48 -28.89
N PHE A 21 -8.73 -6.04 -27.70
CA PHE A 21 -7.68 -6.46 -26.77
C PHE A 21 -8.20 -7.57 -25.85
N ALA A 22 -7.36 -8.57 -25.59
CA ALA A 22 -7.59 -9.56 -24.54
C ALA A 22 -6.30 -9.84 -23.77
N GLU A 23 -6.43 -10.11 -22.48
CA GLU A 23 -5.34 -10.54 -21.59
C GLU A 23 -5.73 -11.79 -20.81
N LEU A 24 -4.74 -12.63 -20.56
CA LEU A 24 -4.78 -13.75 -19.64
C LEU A 24 -3.82 -13.46 -18.49
N TYR A 25 -4.35 -13.41 -17.28
CA TYR A 25 -3.60 -13.35 -16.03
C TYR A 25 -3.66 -14.71 -15.34
N MET A 26 -2.53 -15.21 -14.90
CA MET A 26 -2.45 -16.45 -14.14
C MET A 26 -1.60 -16.26 -12.88
N GLU A 27 -2.00 -16.89 -11.78
CA GLU A 27 -1.20 -16.91 -10.56
C GLU A 27 -1.16 -18.30 -9.93
N ASP A 28 -0.05 -18.56 -9.24
CA ASP A 28 0.16 -19.72 -8.37
C ASP A 28 0.97 -19.23 -7.15
N GLY A 29 0.32 -19.15 -6.01
CA GLY A 29 0.87 -18.58 -4.79
C GLY A 29 0.71 -19.49 -3.59
N GLU A 30 1.75 -19.57 -2.78
CA GLU A 30 1.77 -20.25 -1.48
C GLU A 30 1.89 -19.20 -0.37
N SER A 31 1.25 -19.43 0.76
CA SER A 31 1.35 -18.56 1.92
C SER A 31 1.36 -19.32 3.23
N HIS A 32 2.11 -18.79 4.20
CA HIS A 32 2.10 -19.23 5.59
C HIS A 32 1.66 -18.08 6.49
N SER A 33 0.88 -18.40 7.50
CA SER A 33 0.53 -17.45 8.55
C SER A 33 0.61 -18.14 9.91
N ILE A 34 1.14 -17.41 10.90
CA ILE A 34 1.20 -17.87 12.30
C ILE A 34 0.73 -16.69 13.15
N SER A 35 -0.22 -16.97 14.05
CA SER A 35 -0.60 -16.04 15.12
C SER A 35 -0.19 -16.57 16.49
N MET A 36 0.26 -15.65 17.32
CA MET A 36 0.73 -15.92 18.68
C MET A 36 0.10 -14.91 19.63
N LEU A 37 -0.36 -15.40 20.76
CA LEU A 37 -0.87 -14.61 21.86
C LEU A 37 -0.05 -14.92 23.11
N ASP A 38 0.53 -13.91 23.70
CA ASP A 38 1.30 -14.03 24.93
C ASP A 38 2.40 -15.09 24.93
N GLY A 39 3.02 -15.35 23.78
CA GLY A 39 4.07 -16.33 23.59
C GLY A 39 3.57 -17.72 23.26
N VAL A 40 2.24 -17.93 23.18
CA VAL A 40 1.61 -19.20 22.79
C VAL A 40 1.09 -19.10 21.36
N VAL A 41 1.45 -20.05 20.51
CA VAL A 41 0.93 -20.14 19.14
C VAL A 41 -0.54 -20.55 19.19
N GLU A 42 -1.42 -19.70 18.66
CA GLU A 42 -2.86 -19.97 18.57
C GLU A 42 -3.24 -20.63 17.25
N ASN A 43 -2.59 -20.20 16.16
CA ASN A 43 -2.88 -20.73 14.84
C ASN A 43 -1.61 -20.75 13.97
N ALA A 44 -1.50 -21.78 13.14
CA ALA A 44 -0.50 -21.89 12.09
C ALA A 44 -1.19 -22.46 10.84
N ALA A 45 -1.20 -21.71 9.75
CA ALA A 45 -1.88 -22.08 8.52
C ALA A 45 -0.95 -22.01 7.32
N TYR A 46 -1.16 -22.94 6.40
CA TYR A 46 -0.60 -22.92 5.04
C TYR A 46 -1.75 -22.88 4.05
N SER A 47 -1.62 -22.09 3.02
CA SER A 47 -2.58 -22.08 1.93
C SER A 47 -1.87 -21.97 0.57
N ARG A 48 -2.54 -22.47 -0.47
CA ARG A 48 -2.13 -22.31 -1.86
C ARG A 48 -3.31 -21.82 -2.66
N ALA A 49 -3.13 -20.69 -3.34
CA ALA A 49 -4.11 -20.12 -4.27
C ALA A 49 -3.57 -20.21 -5.70
N ARG A 50 -4.37 -20.78 -6.61
CA ARG A 50 -4.02 -20.91 -8.01
C ARG A 50 -5.24 -20.68 -8.87
N GLY A 51 -5.10 -19.89 -9.94
CA GLY A 51 -6.18 -19.62 -10.85
C GLY A 51 -5.79 -18.70 -11.99
N ALA A 52 -6.76 -18.34 -12.81
CA ALA A 52 -6.57 -17.46 -13.94
C ALA A 52 -7.79 -16.57 -14.20
N GLY A 53 -7.55 -15.36 -14.70
CA GLY A 53 -8.57 -14.44 -15.16
C GLY A 53 -8.34 -14.04 -16.61
N VAL A 54 -9.44 -13.94 -17.37
CA VAL A 54 -9.43 -13.47 -18.75
C VAL A 54 -10.19 -12.15 -18.82
N ARG A 55 -9.55 -11.11 -19.33
CA ARG A 55 -10.17 -9.81 -19.58
C ARG A 55 -10.21 -9.51 -21.07
N ILE A 56 -11.31 -8.90 -21.52
CA ILE A 56 -11.49 -8.45 -22.89
C ILE A 56 -11.86 -6.98 -22.85
N LEU A 57 -11.26 -6.18 -23.74
CA LEU A 57 -11.65 -4.80 -23.96
C LEU A 57 -12.21 -4.64 -25.38
N SER A 58 -13.20 -3.75 -25.51
CA SER A 58 -13.73 -3.25 -26.77
C SER A 58 -13.97 -1.75 -26.63
N GLY A 59 -13.03 -0.94 -27.12
CA GLY A 59 -12.95 0.47 -26.82
C GLY A 59 -12.80 0.69 -25.32
N THR A 60 -13.80 1.31 -24.69
CA THR A 60 -13.86 1.57 -23.23
C THR A 60 -14.72 0.59 -22.45
N ARG A 61 -15.26 -0.43 -23.10
CA ARG A 61 -16.01 -1.53 -22.45
C ARG A 61 -15.07 -2.64 -22.04
N SER A 62 -15.32 -3.24 -20.88
CA SER A 62 -14.51 -4.35 -20.34
C SER A 62 -15.42 -5.50 -19.92
N ALA A 63 -15.00 -6.73 -20.24
CA ALA A 63 -15.56 -7.96 -19.72
C ALA A 63 -14.47 -8.75 -18.99
N TYR A 64 -14.84 -9.46 -17.92
CA TYR A 64 -13.93 -10.25 -17.11
C TYR A 64 -14.59 -11.55 -16.67
N ALA A 65 -13.84 -12.65 -16.75
CA ALA A 65 -14.21 -13.94 -16.18
C ALA A 65 -12.97 -14.63 -15.61
N TYR A 66 -13.15 -15.48 -14.60
CA TYR A 66 -12.05 -16.19 -13.96
C TYR A 66 -12.39 -17.65 -13.65
N THR A 67 -11.35 -18.44 -13.36
CA THR A 67 -11.46 -19.85 -12.99
C THR A 67 -10.31 -20.29 -12.10
N VAL A 68 -10.57 -21.25 -11.23
CA VAL A 68 -9.56 -21.97 -10.44
C VAL A 68 -8.89 -23.09 -11.24
N ASP A 69 -9.57 -23.63 -12.25
CA ASP A 69 -9.04 -24.66 -13.13
C ASP A 69 -8.20 -24.02 -14.24
N ILE A 70 -6.90 -24.30 -14.24
CA ILE A 70 -5.94 -23.76 -15.22
C ILE A 70 -5.65 -24.71 -16.36
N SER A 71 -6.48 -25.76 -16.58
CA SER A 71 -6.42 -26.58 -17.79
C SER A 71 -6.74 -25.74 -19.03
N GLU A 72 -6.16 -26.06 -20.17
CA GLU A 72 -6.41 -25.31 -21.41
C GLU A 72 -7.92 -25.28 -21.76
N SER A 73 -8.64 -26.37 -21.55
CA SER A 73 -10.08 -26.45 -21.80
C SER A 73 -10.88 -25.51 -20.94
N ALA A 74 -10.59 -25.45 -19.61
CA ALA A 74 -11.27 -24.55 -18.68
C ALA A 74 -10.94 -23.07 -18.96
N LEU A 75 -9.71 -22.77 -19.34
CA LEU A 75 -9.30 -21.41 -19.73
C LEU A 75 -10.00 -20.95 -21.01
N VAL A 76 -10.12 -21.80 -22.02
CA VAL A 76 -10.87 -21.51 -23.24
C VAL A 76 -12.36 -21.29 -22.96
N GLU A 77 -12.97 -22.12 -22.11
CA GLU A 77 -14.37 -21.90 -21.69
C GLU A 77 -14.55 -20.60 -20.90
N THR A 78 -13.60 -20.24 -20.05
CA THR A 78 -13.60 -18.98 -19.33
C THR A 78 -13.49 -17.79 -20.28
N ALA A 79 -12.62 -17.89 -21.28
CA ALA A 79 -12.48 -16.89 -22.35
C ALA A 79 -13.79 -16.71 -23.13
N LYS A 80 -14.46 -17.79 -23.50
CA LYS A 80 -15.78 -17.74 -24.17
C LYS A 80 -16.85 -17.09 -23.30
N LYS A 81 -16.87 -17.36 -21.99
CA LYS A 81 -17.80 -16.70 -21.05
C LYS A 81 -17.59 -15.19 -21.01
N ALA A 82 -16.33 -14.74 -20.95
CA ALA A 82 -16.01 -13.30 -21.01
C ALA A 82 -16.40 -12.72 -22.38
N SER A 83 -16.11 -13.41 -23.49
CA SER A 83 -16.38 -12.94 -24.84
C SER A 83 -17.87 -12.81 -25.16
N ALA A 84 -18.73 -13.60 -24.55
CA ALA A 84 -20.19 -13.54 -24.76
C ALA A 84 -20.80 -12.17 -24.45
N ILE A 85 -20.15 -11.36 -23.63
CA ILE A 85 -20.58 -10.01 -23.23
C ILE A 85 -20.14 -8.96 -24.27
N ILE A 86 -19.08 -9.23 -25.02
CA ILE A 86 -18.49 -8.31 -26.00
C ILE A 86 -18.96 -8.73 -27.40
N LYS A 87 -19.45 -7.74 -28.17
CA LYS A 87 -19.86 -7.95 -29.58
C LYS A 87 -19.16 -6.93 -30.46
N GLY A 88 -18.76 -7.34 -31.64
CA GLY A 88 -18.11 -6.52 -32.64
C GLY A 88 -17.11 -7.29 -33.48
N GLU A 89 -16.23 -6.58 -34.16
CA GLU A 89 -15.11 -7.21 -34.88
C GLU A 89 -14.05 -7.66 -33.87
N GLY A 90 -13.48 -8.84 -34.07
CA GLY A 90 -12.41 -9.39 -33.26
C GLY A 90 -11.05 -8.96 -33.79
N GLY A 91 -10.12 -8.73 -32.87
CA GLY A 91 -8.69 -8.53 -33.16
C GLY A 91 -7.96 -9.85 -33.37
N GLY A 92 -6.66 -9.78 -33.61
CA GLY A 92 -5.74 -10.93 -33.68
C GLY A 92 -4.78 -10.95 -32.49
N VAL A 93 -4.05 -12.06 -32.35
CA VAL A 93 -2.98 -12.24 -31.35
C VAL A 93 -1.64 -12.03 -32.06
N LEU A 94 -0.84 -11.08 -31.53
CA LEU A 94 0.53 -10.90 -32.00
C LEU A 94 1.46 -11.95 -31.38
N PRO A 95 2.58 -12.30 -32.05
CA PRO A 95 3.58 -13.20 -31.50
C PRO A 95 4.08 -12.72 -30.13
N PHE A 96 4.19 -13.65 -29.18
CA PHE A 96 4.65 -13.33 -27.83
C PHE A 96 6.13 -12.96 -27.78
N THR A 97 6.42 -11.84 -27.16
CA THR A 97 7.76 -11.38 -26.82
C THR A 97 7.95 -11.48 -25.29
N ASP A 98 9.02 -12.15 -24.87
CA ASP A 98 9.39 -12.19 -23.46
C ASP A 98 9.81 -10.80 -23.01
N ILE A 99 9.12 -10.28 -22.01
CA ILE A 99 9.63 -9.16 -21.26
C ILE A 99 10.52 -9.75 -20.17
N ARG A 100 11.83 -9.87 -20.47
CA ARG A 100 12.83 -10.31 -19.51
C ARG A 100 13.55 -9.09 -19.00
N ASP A 101 13.31 -8.74 -17.75
CA ASP A 101 14.13 -7.77 -17.08
C ASP A 101 14.47 -8.23 -15.66
N GLY A 102 15.76 -8.09 -15.32
CA GLY A 102 16.38 -8.18 -13.99
C GLY A 102 15.97 -9.34 -13.07
N ASN A 103 16.94 -9.87 -12.40
CA ASN A 103 16.83 -10.91 -11.37
C ASN A 103 16.11 -10.41 -10.11
N TYR A 104 14.81 -10.68 -9.97
CA TYR A 104 14.18 -10.67 -8.66
C TYR A 104 14.69 -11.89 -7.89
N ARG A 105 15.71 -11.72 -7.08
CA ARG A 105 16.34 -12.81 -6.33
C ARG A 105 15.69 -12.90 -4.96
N CYS A 106 14.81 -13.86 -4.79
CA CYS A 106 14.50 -14.42 -3.49
C CYS A 106 15.70 -15.29 -3.08
N ARG A 107 16.57 -14.79 -2.20
CA ARG A 107 17.77 -15.48 -1.77
C ARG A 107 17.45 -16.70 -0.91
N ILE A 108 16.50 -16.55 0.01
CA ILE A 108 16.04 -17.62 0.89
C ILE A 108 14.52 -17.84 0.66
N PRO A 109 14.14 -18.83 -0.17
CA PRO A 109 12.73 -19.14 -0.40
C PRO A 109 12.03 -19.56 0.89
N PHE A 110 10.76 -19.16 1.07
CA PHE A 110 9.99 -19.50 2.26
C PHE A 110 9.77 -21.02 2.41
N SER A 111 9.74 -21.76 1.31
CA SER A 111 9.67 -23.22 1.30
C SER A 111 10.92 -23.91 1.89
N ALA A 112 12.05 -23.20 1.98
CA ALA A 112 13.29 -23.71 2.59
C ALA A 112 13.36 -23.47 4.12
N VAL A 113 12.32 -22.86 4.70
CA VAL A 113 12.31 -22.46 6.12
C VAL A 113 11.22 -23.22 6.87
N ASP A 114 11.58 -23.80 8.02
CA ASP A 114 10.65 -24.50 8.89
C ASP A 114 9.82 -23.51 9.76
N ASN A 115 8.71 -24.00 10.30
CA ASN A 115 7.85 -23.20 11.16
C ASN A 115 8.51 -22.85 12.50
N ALA A 116 9.48 -23.64 12.98
CA ALA A 116 10.19 -23.35 14.23
C ALA A 116 10.95 -22.01 14.13
N LYS A 117 11.58 -21.70 12.98
CA LYS A 117 12.25 -20.40 12.75
C LYS A 117 11.25 -19.27 12.73
N ARG A 118 10.06 -19.45 12.10
CA ARG A 118 9.00 -18.43 12.07
C ARG A 118 8.46 -18.14 13.47
N VAL A 119 8.20 -19.19 14.24
CA VAL A 119 7.75 -19.07 15.64
C VAL A 119 8.81 -18.41 16.51
N HIS A 120 10.09 -18.70 16.26
CA HIS A 120 11.19 -18.08 17.02
C HIS A 120 11.22 -16.55 16.84
N LEU A 121 11.02 -16.04 15.63
CA LEU A 121 10.94 -14.59 15.37
C LEU A 121 9.80 -13.94 16.18
N LEU A 122 8.61 -14.56 16.17
CA LEU A 122 7.47 -14.06 16.94
C LEU A 122 7.73 -14.07 18.44
N LYS A 123 8.40 -15.15 18.93
CA LYS A 123 8.72 -15.28 20.34
C LYS A 123 9.71 -14.23 20.82
N LEU A 124 10.76 -13.93 20.04
CA LEU A 124 11.73 -12.87 20.35
C LEU A 124 11.04 -11.52 20.60
N GLY A 125 10.18 -11.09 19.67
CA GLY A 125 9.48 -9.80 19.81
C GLY A 125 8.43 -9.80 20.92
N THR A 126 7.72 -10.94 21.12
CA THR A 126 6.72 -11.06 22.18
C THR A 126 7.38 -11.02 23.57
N ASP A 127 8.47 -11.77 23.77
CA ASP A 127 9.19 -11.80 25.04
C ASP A 127 9.80 -10.42 25.35
N ALA A 128 10.36 -9.75 24.35
CA ALA A 128 10.91 -8.42 24.49
C ALA A 128 9.83 -7.35 24.80
N ALA A 129 8.66 -7.45 24.18
CA ALA A 129 7.54 -6.56 24.48
C ALA A 129 7.03 -6.73 25.92
N LYS A 130 6.89 -7.98 26.38
CA LYS A 130 6.46 -8.29 27.75
C LYS A 130 7.46 -7.81 28.82
N ALA A 131 8.74 -7.87 28.50
CA ALA A 131 9.81 -7.45 29.42
C ALA A 131 9.95 -5.94 29.54
N GLU A 132 9.34 -5.16 28.65
CA GLU A 132 9.51 -3.69 28.61
C GLU A 132 8.86 -2.97 29.79
N SER A 133 7.68 -3.43 30.24
CA SER A 133 6.95 -2.85 31.38
C SER A 133 6.00 -3.84 32.02
N GLY A 134 5.84 -3.77 33.35
CA GLY A 134 4.82 -4.50 34.08
C GLY A 134 3.38 -4.12 33.77
N GLU A 135 3.16 -3.01 33.06
CA GLU A 135 1.84 -2.56 32.58
C GLU A 135 1.40 -3.24 31.28
N ILE A 136 2.30 -3.98 30.61
CA ILE A 136 1.94 -4.76 29.43
C ILE A 136 1.16 -5.99 29.83
N THR A 137 -0.13 -5.95 29.54
CA THR A 137 -1.08 -7.01 29.94
C THR A 137 -1.29 -8.06 28.84
N LYS A 138 -1.03 -7.70 27.57
CA LYS A 138 -1.25 -8.59 26.43
C LYS A 138 -0.30 -8.25 25.27
N VAL A 139 0.24 -9.28 24.62
CA VAL A 139 1.01 -9.12 23.39
C VAL A 139 0.50 -10.10 22.34
N SER A 140 0.03 -9.57 21.22
CA SER A 140 -0.32 -10.35 20.04
C SER A 140 0.79 -10.21 19.01
N ALA A 141 1.23 -11.31 18.42
CA ALA A 141 2.21 -11.31 17.33
C ALA A 141 1.72 -12.14 16.15
N ALA A 142 2.03 -11.70 14.94
CA ALA A 142 1.66 -12.40 13.72
C ALA A 142 2.83 -12.43 12.73
N TYR A 143 2.99 -13.56 12.08
CA TYR A 143 3.87 -13.79 10.94
C TYR A 143 3.02 -14.05 9.70
N MET A 144 3.43 -13.50 8.57
CA MET A 144 2.86 -13.86 7.27
C MET A 144 3.96 -13.84 6.20
N ASP A 145 3.97 -14.86 5.36
CA ASP A 145 4.70 -14.85 4.10
C ASP A 145 3.79 -15.25 2.92
N THR A 146 4.16 -14.80 1.73
CA THR A 146 3.58 -15.24 0.46
C THR A 146 4.67 -15.34 -0.61
N ASP A 147 4.59 -16.37 -1.45
CA ASP A 147 5.43 -16.51 -2.64
C ASP A 147 4.52 -16.76 -3.85
N LYS A 148 4.26 -15.70 -4.60
CA LYS A 148 3.32 -15.72 -5.73
C LYS A 148 4.07 -15.65 -7.05
N LYS A 149 3.85 -16.63 -7.94
CA LYS A 149 4.24 -16.60 -9.35
C LYS A 149 3.09 -16.06 -10.17
N VAL A 150 3.37 -15.12 -11.04
CA VAL A 150 2.40 -14.45 -11.92
C VAL A 150 2.85 -14.58 -13.37
N LEU A 151 1.90 -14.84 -14.26
CA LEU A 151 2.06 -14.71 -15.71
C LEU A 151 0.98 -13.78 -16.22
N VAL A 152 1.38 -12.77 -16.98
CA VAL A 152 0.47 -11.95 -17.79
C VAL A 152 0.85 -12.08 -19.25
N CYS A 153 -0.12 -12.47 -20.09
CA CYS A 153 0.06 -12.42 -21.54
C CYS A 153 -1.17 -11.83 -22.21
N ASN A 154 -0.96 -11.17 -23.35
CA ASN A 154 -2.04 -10.46 -24.03
C ASN A 154 -1.90 -10.48 -25.55
N THR A 155 -2.94 -10.00 -26.23
CA THR A 155 -3.03 -9.96 -27.70
C THR A 155 -2.06 -9.01 -28.39
N GLU A 156 -1.41 -8.09 -27.63
CA GLU A 156 -0.34 -7.23 -28.14
C GLU A 156 1.04 -7.91 -28.10
N GLY A 157 1.09 -9.21 -27.78
CA GLY A 157 2.31 -10.01 -27.78
C GLY A 157 3.11 -9.96 -26.48
N VAL A 158 2.57 -9.40 -25.41
CA VAL A 158 3.22 -9.39 -24.09
C VAL A 158 3.24 -10.80 -23.50
N TRP A 159 4.40 -11.19 -22.96
CA TRP A 159 4.59 -12.37 -22.10
C TRP A 159 5.45 -11.98 -20.92
N ALA A 160 4.81 -11.65 -19.79
CA ALA A 160 5.46 -11.16 -18.57
C ALA A 160 5.32 -12.20 -17.45
N GLU A 161 6.45 -12.72 -16.99
CA GLU A 161 6.53 -13.61 -15.83
C GLU A 161 7.15 -12.87 -14.65
N ASP A 162 6.53 -12.97 -13.48
CA ASP A 162 6.99 -12.33 -12.24
C ASP A 162 6.89 -13.30 -11.06
N ARG A 163 7.76 -13.11 -10.06
CA ARG A 163 7.69 -13.79 -8.77
C ARG A 163 7.69 -12.73 -7.68
N ARG A 164 6.70 -12.79 -6.80
CA ARG A 164 6.43 -11.78 -5.78
C ARG A 164 6.50 -12.37 -4.37
N PRO A 165 7.71 -12.62 -3.84
CA PRO A 165 7.86 -12.99 -2.44
C PRO A 165 7.52 -11.78 -1.57
N ARG A 166 6.79 -12.01 -0.48
CA ARG A 166 6.47 -10.98 0.52
C ARG A 166 6.42 -11.58 1.89
N THR A 167 6.90 -10.83 2.87
CA THR A 167 6.82 -11.24 4.26
C THR A 167 6.61 -10.05 5.18
N ARG A 168 5.93 -10.27 6.31
CA ARG A 168 5.80 -9.28 7.37
C ARG A 168 5.69 -9.92 8.74
N LEU A 169 6.13 -9.17 9.75
CA LEU A 169 5.77 -9.39 11.14
C LEU A 169 4.77 -8.32 11.59
N ALA A 170 4.04 -8.62 12.64
CA ALA A 170 3.24 -7.64 13.35
C ALA A 170 3.33 -7.93 14.84
N PHE A 171 3.65 -6.91 15.65
CA PHE A 171 3.64 -6.95 17.09
C PHE A 171 2.66 -5.90 17.59
N THR A 172 1.70 -6.31 18.40
CA THR A 172 0.74 -5.40 19.04
C THR A 172 0.79 -5.66 20.54
N ALA A 173 1.20 -4.63 21.29
CA ALA A 173 1.20 -4.66 22.74
C ALA A 173 0.02 -3.84 23.29
N VAL A 174 -0.56 -4.32 24.38
CA VAL A 174 -1.61 -3.63 25.14
C VAL A 174 -1.07 -3.35 26.55
N ALA A 175 -1.02 -2.06 26.90
CA ALA A 175 -0.75 -1.60 28.26
C ALA A 175 -2.07 -1.25 28.97
N SER A 176 -2.17 -1.52 30.27
CA SER A 176 -3.33 -1.19 31.08
C SER A 176 -2.95 -0.87 32.53
N ASP A 177 -3.62 0.09 33.13
CA ASP A 177 -3.58 0.41 34.55
C ASP A 177 -4.76 -0.17 35.34
N GLY A 178 -5.58 -1.01 34.70
CA GLY A 178 -6.79 -1.61 35.27
C GLY A 178 -8.08 -0.81 35.05
N MET A 179 -7.99 0.44 34.64
CA MET A 179 -9.15 1.30 34.30
C MET A 179 -9.18 1.63 32.79
N GLU A 180 -8.02 1.88 32.21
CA GLU A 180 -7.83 2.17 30.80
C GLU A 180 -6.86 1.19 30.16
N PHE A 181 -6.87 1.17 28.84
CA PHE A 181 -5.90 0.43 28.05
C PHE A 181 -5.51 1.23 26.81
N GLN A 182 -4.25 1.08 26.42
CA GLN A 182 -3.72 1.66 25.18
C GLN A 182 -2.93 0.62 24.42
N THR A 183 -2.82 0.81 23.12
CA THR A 183 -2.13 -0.12 22.23
C THR A 183 -0.98 0.56 21.51
N GLY A 184 0.10 -0.20 21.32
CA GLY A 184 1.15 0.17 20.40
C GLY A 184 1.43 -0.98 19.44
N GLN A 185 1.91 -0.66 18.24
CA GLN A 185 2.15 -1.67 17.23
C GLN A 185 3.35 -1.35 16.34
N GLU A 186 4.02 -2.41 15.85
CA GLU A 186 5.04 -2.37 14.81
C GLU A 186 4.75 -3.45 13.76
N ILE A 187 4.88 -3.07 12.47
CA ILE A 187 4.56 -3.96 11.35
C ILE A 187 5.63 -3.85 10.26
N PRO A 188 6.85 -4.36 10.48
CA PRO A 188 7.84 -4.42 9.42
C PRO A 188 7.42 -5.39 8.31
N ALA A 189 7.60 -4.98 7.05
CA ALA A 189 7.24 -5.79 5.89
C ALA A 189 8.17 -5.52 4.70
N PHE A 190 8.40 -6.55 3.87
CA PHE A 190 9.28 -6.48 2.72
C PHE A 190 8.76 -7.31 1.54
N GLY A 191 9.09 -6.86 0.32
CA GLY A 191 8.93 -7.59 -0.93
C GLY A 191 10.14 -8.49 -1.21
N MET A 192 10.55 -9.31 -0.24
CA MET A 192 11.74 -10.17 -0.27
C MET A 192 11.40 -11.58 0.22
N GLY A 193 12.33 -12.53 0.08
CA GLY A 193 12.26 -13.83 0.71
C GLY A 193 12.56 -13.76 2.22
N PHE A 194 12.85 -14.91 2.82
CA PHE A 194 13.11 -14.97 4.27
C PHE A 194 14.37 -14.19 4.70
N GLU A 195 15.25 -13.82 3.77
CA GLU A 195 16.38 -12.92 4.02
C GLU A 195 15.97 -11.54 4.53
N ALA A 196 14.72 -11.13 4.41
CA ALA A 196 14.18 -9.90 5.00
C ALA A 196 14.43 -9.84 6.52
N TYR A 197 14.49 -10.99 7.19
CA TYR A 197 14.73 -11.08 8.63
C TYR A 197 16.18 -10.84 9.05
N GLU A 198 17.07 -10.57 8.13
CA GLU A 198 18.39 -9.99 8.40
C GLU A 198 18.35 -8.46 8.57
N LEU A 199 17.24 -7.83 8.12
CA LEU A 199 16.99 -6.39 8.21
C LEU A 199 16.00 -6.03 9.34
N ILE A 200 15.22 -7.01 9.80
CA ILE A 200 14.22 -6.85 10.87
C ILE A 200 14.84 -7.28 12.20
N ASP A 201 14.66 -6.46 13.22
CA ASP A 201 14.98 -6.78 14.61
C ASP A 201 13.67 -6.97 15.40
N PRO A 202 13.17 -8.22 15.55
CA PRO A 202 11.91 -8.50 16.22
C PRO A 202 11.88 -8.03 17.67
N GLU A 203 13.01 -8.09 18.39
CA GLU A 203 13.08 -7.63 19.79
C GLU A 203 12.93 -6.12 19.88
N LYS A 204 13.57 -5.36 18.99
CA LYS A 204 13.41 -3.90 18.89
C LYS A 204 11.97 -3.54 18.56
N ASP A 205 11.36 -4.24 17.59
CA ASP A 205 9.99 -3.97 17.16
C ASP A 205 8.98 -4.27 18.29
N GLY A 206 9.15 -5.40 18.99
CA GLY A 206 8.34 -5.74 20.15
C GLY A 206 8.45 -4.69 21.27
N ARG A 207 9.68 -4.28 21.62
CA ARG A 207 9.92 -3.21 22.61
C ARG A 207 9.29 -1.89 22.19
N THR A 208 9.43 -1.52 20.93
CA THR A 208 8.86 -0.26 20.41
C THR A 208 7.32 -0.27 20.47
N ALA A 209 6.68 -1.39 20.12
CA ALA A 209 5.24 -1.54 20.28
C ALA A 209 4.82 -1.38 21.75
N ALA A 210 5.54 -2.01 22.68
CA ALA A 210 5.26 -1.91 24.12
C ALA A 210 5.45 -0.48 24.66
N ARG A 211 6.54 0.20 24.28
CA ARG A 211 6.81 1.60 24.69
C ARG A 211 5.71 2.54 24.22
N THR A 212 5.29 2.42 22.95
CA THR A 212 4.17 3.22 22.45
C THR A 212 2.90 3.00 23.29
N ALA A 213 2.56 1.74 23.60
CA ALA A 213 1.40 1.42 24.43
C ALA A 213 1.46 2.06 25.82
N VAL A 214 2.60 1.93 26.50
CA VAL A 214 2.84 2.50 27.84
C VAL A 214 2.82 4.05 27.78
N THR A 215 3.52 4.63 26.82
CA THR A 215 3.53 6.11 26.65
C THR A 215 2.12 6.66 26.46
N MET A 216 1.30 5.99 25.66
CA MET A 216 -0.08 6.43 25.40
C MET A 216 -1.00 6.15 26.60
N LEU A 217 -0.74 5.12 27.42
CA LEU A 217 -1.48 4.89 28.66
C LEU A 217 -1.35 6.08 29.61
N HIS A 218 -0.14 6.62 29.74
CA HIS A 218 0.15 7.79 30.56
C HIS A 218 -0.06 9.13 29.84
N GLY A 219 -0.48 9.11 28.57
CA GLY A 219 -0.83 10.31 27.82
C GLY A 219 -2.11 10.97 28.34
N VAL A 220 -2.17 12.28 28.27
CA VAL A 220 -3.39 13.04 28.57
C VAL A 220 -4.29 13.15 27.33
N ASP A 221 -5.56 13.48 27.51
CA ASP A 221 -6.46 13.66 26.39
C ASP A 221 -6.03 14.84 25.50
N CYS A 222 -5.95 14.63 24.18
CA CYS A 222 -5.50 15.67 23.25
C CYS A 222 -6.48 16.83 23.19
N PRO A 223 -6.01 18.10 23.23
CA PRO A 223 -6.84 19.25 22.92
C PRO A 223 -7.37 19.20 21.49
N ALA A 224 -8.60 19.66 21.29
CA ALA A 224 -9.20 19.80 19.97
C ALA A 224 -9.01 21.25 19.47
N GLY A 225 -8.79 21.42 18.16
CA GLY A 225 -8.69 22.74 17.55
C GLY A 225 -8.06 22.74 16.17
N TYR A 226 -7.93 23.93 15.60
CA TYR A 226 -7.18 24.16 14.38
C TYR A 226 -5.78 24.64 14.75
N MET A 227 -4.74 23.87 14.38
CA MET A 227 -3.39 24.12 14.85
C MET A 227 -2.32 23.60 13.87
N PRO A 228 -1.06 24.05 14.00
CA PRO A 228 0.05 23.43 13.30
C PRO A 228 0.25 21.97 13.76
N VAL A 229 0.61 21.10 12.82
CA VAL A 229 0.93 19.71 13.12
C VAL A 229 2.22 19.32 12.42
N VAL A 230 3.17 18.77 13.19
CA VAL A 230 4.33 18.06 12.65
C VAL A 230 3.96 16.56 12.58
N ILE A 231 4.14 15.95 11.43
CA ILE A 231 3.84 14.54 11.18
C ILE A 231 5.15 13.84 10.88
N ASP A 232 5.47 12.82 11.66
CA ASP A 232 6.72 12.08 11.50
C ASP A 232 6.73 11.19 10.24
N GLY A 233 7.90 10.71 9.88
CA GLY A 233 8.14 9.90 8.69
C GLY A 233 7.41 8.55 8.70
N GLY A 234 7.62 7.76 7.66
CA GLY A 234 7.04 6.43 7.54
C GLY A 234 5.53 6.44 7.29
N PHE A 235 4.75 5.82 8.17
CA PHE A 235 3.29 5.70 8.00
C PHE A 235 2.56 7.05 8.02
N GLY A 236 3.22 8.16 8.40
CA GLY A 236 2.72 9.51 8.17
C GLY A 236 2.31 9.79 6.72
N GLY A 237 2.98 9.16 5.75
CA GLY A 237 2.64 9.22 4.33
C GLY A 237 1.24 8.73 3.96
N VAL A 238 0.50 8.14 4.91
CA VAL A 238 -0.92 7.79 4.72
C VAL A 238 -1.75 9.02 4.32
N ILE A 239 -1.36 10.21 4.76
CA ILE A 239 -2.04 11.46 4.35
C ILE A 239 -1.93 11.66 2.84
N LEU A 240 -0.74 11.51 2.25
CA LEU A 240 -0.57 11.60 0.80
C LEU A 240 -1.38 10.51 0.08
N HIS A 241 -1.27 9.27 0.55
CA HIS A 241 -1.92 8.11 -0.05
C HIS A 241 -3.44 8.29 -0.15
N GLU A 242 -4.07 8.59 0.96
CA GLU A 242 -5.52 8.70 1.05
C GLU A 242 -6.04 10.05 0.58
N ALA A 243 -5.48 11.14 1.10
CA ALA A 243 -6.01 12.48 0.84
C ALA A 243 -5.74 13.00 -0.58
N CYS A 244 -4.82 12.35 -1.31
CA CYS A 244 -4.44 12.80 -2.65
C CYS A 244 -4.45 11.67 -3.67
N VAL A 245 -3.63 10.61 -3.47
CA VAL A 245 -3.28 9.73 -4.60
C VAL A 245 -4.41 8.78 -5.00
N HIS A 246 -5.29 8.36 -4.10
CA HIS A 246 -6.53 7.69 -4.49
C HIS A 246 -7.39 8.53 -5.46
N SER A 247 -7.35 9.85 -5.31
CA SER A 247 -8.01 10.79 -6.22
C SER A 247 -7.22 11.04 -7.52
N LEU A 248 -5.99 10.52 -7.64
CA LEU A 248 -5.17 10.55 -8.86
C LEU A 248 -5.20 9.22 -9.63
N GLU A 249 -5.87 8.18 -9.11
CA GLU A 249 -6.06 6.92 -9.83
C GLU A 249 -7.04 7.11 -11.00
N ALA A 250 -6.71 6.60 -12.19
CA ALA A 250 -7.57 6.66 -13.38
C ALA A 250 -8.95 6.05 -13.13
N THR A 251 -9.07 5.10 -12.20
CA THR A 251 -10.34 4.52 -11.74
C THR A 251 -11.34 5.59 -11.29
N SER A 252 -10.88 6.67 -10.69
CA SER A 252 -11.68 7.83 -10.26
C SER A 252 -11.67 8.94 -11.29
N VAL A 253 -10.49 9.34 -11.78
CA VAL A 253 -10.31 10.48 -12.70
C VAL A 253 -11.02 10.27 -14.03
N ALA A 254 -10.91 9.09 -14.65
CA ALA A 254 -11.53 8.78 -15.94
C ALA A 254 -13.07 8.83 -15.91
N ARG A 255 -13.67 8.79 -14.74
CA ARG A 255 -15.13 8.84 -14.53
C ARG A 255 -15.64 10.17 -14.03
N GLY A 256 -14.75 11.16 -13.87
CA GLY A 256 -15.12 12.46 -13.31
C GLY A 256 -15.34 12.43 -11.78
N ASN A 257 -14.95 11.36 -11.09
CA ASN A 257 -15.19 11.14 -9.66
C ASN A 257 -13.95 11.48 -8.81
N SER A 258 -13.25 12.57 -9.15
CA SER A 258 -12.08 13.06 -8.43
C SER A 258 -12.04 14.57 -8.41
N GLU A 259 -11.66 15.14 -7.28
CA GLU A 259 -11.41 16.58 -7.17
C GLU A 259 -10.24 17.08 -8.06
N PHE A 260 -9.39 16.17 -8.54
CA PHE A 260 -8.24 16.47 -9.41
C PHE A 260 -8.52 16.24 -10.90
N CYS A 261 -9.77 15.96 -11.30
CA CYS A 261 -10.13 15.86 -12.71
C CYS A 261 -9.78 17.13 -13.47
N GLY A 262 -9.08 17.01 -14.61
CA GLY A 262 -8.71 18.12 -15.47
C GLY A 262 -7.67 19.08 -14.89
N LYS A 263 -7.01 18.73 -13.77
CA LYS A 263 -6.01 19.58 -13.11
C LYS A 263 -4.57 19.29 -13.51
N LEU A 264 -4.34 18.43 -14.50
CA LEU A 264 -2.98 18.18 -14.99
C LEU A 264 -2.29 19.49 -15.39
N GLY A 265 -1.08 19.72 -14.92
CA GLY A 265 -0.34 20.97 -15.11
C GLY A 265 -0.77 22.13 -14.21
N GLN A 266 -1.70 21.93 -13.28
CA GLN A 266 -2.12 22.95 -12.32
C GLN A 266 -1.46 22.73 -10.95
N LYS A 267 -1.38 23.80 -10.17
CA LYS A 267 -0.88 23.77 -8.80
C LYS A 267 -1.93 23.15 -7.86
N ILE A 268 -1.55 22.07 -7.17
CA ILE A 268 -2.41 21.33 -6.22
C ILE A 268 -1.79 21.15 -4.84
N ALA A 269 -0.54 21.58 -4.67
CA ALA A 269 0.19 21.50 -3.40
C ALA A 269 1.12 22.73 -3.26
N SER A 270 1.74 22.90 -2.10
CA SER A 270 2.76 23.96 -1.91
C SER A 270 4.00 23.68 -2.78
N ASP A 271 4.77 24.72 -3.10
CA ASP A 271 5.90 24.66 -4.05
C ASP A 271 7.05 23.73 -3.58
N ILE A 272 7.09 23.40 -2.31
CA ILE A 272 8.11 22.49 -1.73
C ILE A 272 7.69 21.02 -1.81
N VAL A 273 6.45 20.73 -2.23
CA VAL A 273 5.91 19.36 -2.26
C VAL A 273 6.20 18.71 -3.60
N THR A 274 6.91 17.59 -3.54
CA THR A 274 7.05 16.63 -4.64
C THR A 274 6.55 15.28 -4.14
N ALA A 275 5.68 14.62 -4.91
CA ALA A 275 5.09 13.33 -4.57
C ALA A 275 5.30 12.33 -5.70
N ILE A 276 5.67 11.11 -5.32
CA ILE A 276 6.08 10.03 -6.22
C ILE A 276 5.33 8.75 -5.87
N ASP A 277 4.99 7.95 -6.89
CA ASP A 277 4.66 6.53 -6.74
C ASP A 277 5.67 5.70 -7.52
N ASP A 278 6.49 4.93 -6.81
CA ASP A 278 7.59 4.17 -7.41
C ASP A 278 7.49 2.68 -7.10
N GLY A 279 7.07 1.89 -8.08
CA GLY A 279 7.00 0.45 -7.96
C GLY A 279 8.32 -0.28 -8.21
N THR A 280 9.41 0.44 -8.53
CA THR A 280 10.70 -0.16 -8.91
C THR A 280 11.68 -0.32 -7.74
N LEU A 281 11.35 0.19 -6.55
CA LEU A 281 12.23 0.18 -5.38
C LEU A 281 12.53 -1.25 -4.93
N PRO A 282 13.82 -1.68 -4.91
CA PRO A 282 14.16 -3.06 -4.62
C PRO A 282 13.80 -3.47 -3.19
N GLY A 283 13.12 -4.61 -3.03
CA GLY A 283 12.79 -5.18 -1.74
C GLY A 283 11.65 -4.50 -0.96
N GLU A 284 11.11 -3.40 -1.47
CA GLU A 284 10.01 -2.70 -0.82
C GLU A 284 8.68 -3.48 -0.94
N TRP A 285 7.85 -3.36 0.10
CA TRP A 285 6.60 -4.11 0.25
C TRP A 285 5.61 -3.90 -0.90
N GLY A 286 5.49 -2.66 -1.41
CA GLY A 286 4.60 -2.28 -2.52
C GLY A 286 5.16 -2.59 -3.91
N SER A 287 6.46 -2.91 -4.03
CA SER A 287 7.15 -3.04 -5.32
C SER A 287 6.71 -4.26 -6.13
N ILE A 288 6.72 -4.09 -7.44
CA ILE A 288 6.45 -5.11 -8.46
C ILE A 288 7.35 -4.86 -9.67
N ARG A 289 7.72 -5.90 -10.42
CA ARG A 289 8.49 -5.73 -11.66
C ARG A 289 7.61 -5.34 -12.83
N TYR A 290 6.49 -6.02 -12.95
CA TYR A 290 5.44 -5.75 -13.91
C TYR A 290 4.13 -5.56 -13.17
N ASP A 291 3.30 -4.65 -13.67
CA ASP A 291 1.94 -4.54 -13.20
C ASP A 291 1.09 -5.76 -13.65
N ASP A 292 -0.14 -5.83 -13.24
CA ASP A 292 -1.02 -6.96 -13.53
C ASP A 292 -1.67 -6.88 -14.92
N GLU A 293 -1.20 -5.97 -15.78
CA GLU A 293 -1.45 -5.88 -17.22
C GLU A 293 -0.19 -6.19 -18.05
N GLY A 294 0.93 -6.53 -17.37
CA GLY A 294 2.20 -6.88 -17.98
C GLY A 294 3.06 -5.68 -18.40
N ASN A 295 2.73 -4.46 -17.95
CA ASN A 295 3.56 -3.29 -18.20
C ASN A 295 4.70 -3.22 -17.16
N PRO A 296 5.93 -2.82 -17.55
CA PRO A 296 6.99 -2.57 -16.60
C PRO A 296 6.57 -1.57 -15.53
N SER A 297 6.93 -1.83 -14.28
CA SER A 297 6.74 -0.86 -13.19
C SER A 297 7.57 0.39 -13.43
N GLN A 298 7.10 1.53 -12.96
CA GLN A 298 7.71 2.83 -13.22
C GLN A 298 7.86 3.64 -11.94
N CYS A 299 8.75 4.64 -11.98
CA CYS A 299 8.83 5.73 -11.04
C CYS A 299 7.97 6.89 -11.58
N ASN A 300 6.78 7.08 -11.03
CA ASN A 300 5.80 8.05 -11.47
C ASN A 300 5.86 9.31 -10.61
N VAL A 301 6.36 10.41 -11.14
CA VAL A 301 6.27 11.72 -10.46
C VAL A 301 4.84 12.24 -10.61
N LEU A 302 4.07 12.17 -9.53
CA LEU A 302 2.66 12.61 -9.51
C LEU A 302 2.54 14.13 -9.34
N ILE A 303 3.28 14.66 -8.38
CA ILE A 303 3.36 16.10 -8.08
C ILE A 303 4.83 16.50 -8.11
N GLN A 304 5.16 17.59 -8.78
CA GLN A 304 6.50 18.16 -8.79
C GLN A 304 6.44 19.63 -8.44
N ASN A 305 7.07 20.02 -7.34
CA ASN A 305 7.09 21.41 -6.87
C ASN A 305 5.66 22.02 -6.85
N GLY A 306 4.73 21.29 -6.25
CA GLY A 306 3.32 21.65 -6.13
C GLY A 306 2.45 21.45 -7.36
N MET A 307 3.04 21.16 -8.53
CA MET A 307 2.32 21.01 -9.80
C MET A 307 1.95 19.56 -10.08
N LEU A 308 0.68 19.27 -10.41
CA LEU A 308 0.24 17.94 -10.84
C LEU A 308 0.85 17.57 -12.18
N LYS A 309 1.63 16.49 -12.23
CA LYS A 309 2.37 16.03 -13.41
C LYS A 309 1.77 14.79 -14.06
N SER A 310 1.23 13.86 -13.27
CA SER A 310 0.72 12.61 -13.78
C SER A 310 -0.42 12.07 -12.90
N TYR A 311 -1.21 11.21 -13.49
CA TYR A 311 -2.14 10.32 -12.81
C TYR A 311 -1.55 8.90 -12.78
N LEU A 312 -2.11 8.01 -11.95
CA LEU A 312 -1.86 6.58 -12.03
C LEU A 312 -2.85 5.97 -13.04
N VAL A 313 -2.34 5.41 -14.11
CA VAL A 313 -3.14 5.06 -15.28
C VAL A 313 -2.95 3.60 -15.66
N ASP A 314 -4.03 2.81 -15.60
CA ASP A 314 -4.16 1.47 -16.16
C ASP A 314 -4.60 1.52 -17.64
N ARG A 315 -4.66 0.39 -18.31
CA ARG A 315 -5.04 0.32 -19.74
C ARG A 315 -6.43 0.90 -20.04
N LEU A 316 -7.41 0.60 -19.21
CA LEU A 316 -8.76 1.14 -19.42
C LEU A 316 -8.79 2.65 -19.20
N GLY A 317 -8.13 3.13 -18.16
CA GLY A 317 -7.93 4.53 -17.89
C GLY A 317 -7.19 5.26 -19.02
N SER A 318 -6.14 4.63 -19.56
CA SER A 318 -5.39 5.14 -20.73
C SER A 318 -6.29 5.39 -21.94
N ARG A 319 -7.19 4.45 -22.25
CA ARG A 319 -8.15 4.59 -23.35
C ARG A 319 -9.16 5.70 -23.13
N ILE A 320 -9.68 5.84 -21.91
CA ILE A 320 -10.71 6.85 -21.59
C ILE A 320 -10.09 8.26 -21.53
N MET A 321 -8.90 8.38 -20.92
CA MET A 321 -8.25 9.67 -20.63
C MET A 321 -7.30 10.12 -21.73
N ASN A 322 -6.98 9.23 -22.70
CA ASN A 322 -5.92 9.43 -23.69
C ASN A 322 -4.57 9.82 -23.03
N GLN A 323 -4.20 9.06 -21.99
CA GLN A 323 -2.95 9.21 -21.23
C GLN A 323 -2.12 7.93 -21.31
N PRO A 324 -0.77 8.01 -21.23
CA PRO A 324 0.06 6.80 -21.22
C PRO A 324 -0.18 5.97 -19.96
N MET A 325 -0.03 4.64 -20.08
CA MET A 325 -0.05 3.73 -18.94
C MET A 325 1.18 3.96 -18.04
N THR A 326 0.99 3.83 -16.73
CA THR A 326 2.01 4.14 -15.73
C THR A 326 2.58 2.91 -15.00
N GLY A 327 2.28 1.69 -15.48
CA GLY A 327 2.76 0.46 -14.86
C GLY A 327 2.20 0.25 -13.44
N SER A 328 0.97 0.69 -13.22
CA SER A 328 0.33 0.72 -11.90
C SER A 328 -0.99 -0.06 -11.84
N ALA A 329 -1.31 -0.85 -12.86
CA ALA A 329 -2.48 -1.71 -12.86
C ALA A 329 -2.27 -2.88 -11.87
N ARG A 330 -3.11 -3.01 -10.86
CA ARG A 330 -2.95 -4.05 -9.82
C ARG A 330 -4.28 -4.72 -9.47
N ARG A 331 -4.17 -5.97 -9.02
CA ARG A 331 -5.28 -6.80 -8.51
C ARG A 331 -4.84 -7.63 -7.32
N GLN A 332 -5.77 -7.95 -6.43
CA GLN A 332 -5.53 -8.84 -5.29
C GLN A 332 -5.21 -10.27 -5.77
N SER A 333 -6.02 -10.79 -6.67
CA SER A 333 -5.92 -12.16 -7.19
C SER A 333 -6.55 -12.26 -8.59
N TYR A 334 -6.48 -13.45 -9.17
CA TYR A 334 -7.13 -13.79 -10.44
C TYR A 334 -8.67 -13.58 -10.43
N GLU A 335 -9.30 -13.42 -9.30
CA GLU A 335 -10.74 -13.17 -9.17
C GLU A 335 -11.13 -11.74 -9.53
N PHE A 336 -10.15 -10.82 -9.58
CA PHE A 336 -10.38 -9.40 -9.80
C PHE A 336 -9.81 -8.94 -11.14
N ALA A 337 -10.57 -8.10 -11.85
CA ALA A 337 -10.02 -7.30 -12.94
C ALA A 337 -9.05 -6.25 -12.36
N PRO A 338 -7.91 -5.95 -13.03
CA PRO A 338 -6.97 -4.94 -12.55
C PRO A 338 -7.55 -3.54 -12.67
N THR A 339 -7.11 -2.66 -11.80
CA THR A 339 -7.36 -1.21 -11.86
C THR A 339 -6.08 -0.45 -11.50
N SER A 340 -6.03 0.83 -11.83
CA SER A 340 -4.93 1.70 -11.37
C SER A 340 -4.87 1.74 -9.85
N ARG A 341 -3.68 1.48 -9.29
CA ARG A 341 -3.41 1.40 -7.84
C ARG A 341 -1.99 1.88 -7.55
N MET A 342 -1.81 2.37 -6.35
CA MET A 342 -0.50 2.75 -5.81
C MET A 342 0.42 1.55 -5.58
N THR A 343 1.73 1.81 -5.57
CA THR A 343 2.81 0.88 -5.21
C THR A 343 3.53 1.36 -3.95
N ASN A 344 4.61 2.12 -4.07
CA ASN A 344 5.26 2.82 -2.96
C ASN A 344 5.05 4.32 -3.19
N THR A 345 4.12 4.88 -2.46
CA THR A 345 3.70 6.29 -2.61
C THR A 345 4.30 7.13 -1.51
N PHE A 346 5.01 8.20 -1.85
CA PHE A 346 5.73 9.00 -0.85
C PHE A 346 5.92 10.46 -1.24
N PHE A 347 6.05 11.34 -0.22
CA PHE A 347 6.64 12.65 -0.42
C PHE A 347 8.15 12.52 -0.57
N ALA A 348 8.70 13.10 -1.63
CA ALA A 348 10.15 13.14 -1.81
C ALA A 348 10.81 13.95 -0.68
N PRO A 349 12.05 13.59 -0.28
CA PRO A 349 12.82 14.36 0.69
C PRO A 349 12.98 15.84 0.29
N GLY A 350 12.82 16.71 1.28
CA GLY A 350 13.11 18.14 1.20
C GLY A 350 14.48 18.47 1.80
N TYR A 351 14.59 19.67 2.36
CA TYR A 351 15.85 20.20 2.90
C TYR A 351 15.71 20.77 4.31
N ASP A 352 14.53 20.69 4.93
CA ASP A 352 14.29 21.27 6.25
C ASP A 352 14.86 20.40 7.37
N ASP A 353 15.40 21.05 8.39
CA ASP A 353 15.83 20.39 9.62
C ASP A 353 14.60 19.93 10.42
N GLU A 354 14.57 18.65 10.77
CA GLU A 354 13.40 18.01 11.38
C GLU A 354 13.19 18.43 12.85
N GLU A 355 14.24 18.78 13.58
CA GLU A 355 14.13 19.31 14.95
C GLU A 355 13.67 20.77 14.93
N GLU A 356 14.13 21.53 13.94
CA GLU A 356 13.71 22.91 13.69
C GLU A 356 12.20 23.01 13.44
N MET A 357 11.59 21.98 12.82
CA MET A 357 10.14 21.97 12.58
C MET A 357 9.34 22.04 13.87
N ILE A 358 9.75 21.29 14.90
CA ILE A 358 9.12 21.30 16.22
C ILE A 358 9.46 22.62 16.93
N ARG A 359 10.74 23.02 16.90
CA ARG A 359 11.22 24.22 17.60
C ARG A 359 10.51 25.50 17.13
N THR A 360 10.16 25.58 15.86
CA THR A 360 9.56 26.78 15.24
C THR A 360 8.05 26.72 15.08
N MET A 361 7.38 25.64 15.48
CA MET A 361 5.92 25.56 15.35
C MET A 361 5.15 26.31 16.44
N GLY A 362 5.80 26.64 17.56
CA GLY A 362 5.16 27.31 18.71
C GLY A 362 4.35 26.30 19.53
N GLU A 363 3.04 26.28 19.37
CA GLU A 363 2.12 25.37 20.04
C GLU A 363 1.35 24.54 19.01
N GLY A 364 1.20 23.23 19.27
CA GLY A 364 0.51 22.33 18.35
C GLY A 364 0.75 20.84 18.65
N LEU A 365 0.48 19.98 17.66
CA LEU A 365 0.61 18.54 17.80
C LEU A 365 1.83 18.01 17.03
N PHE A 366 2.64 17.19 17.68
CA PHE A 366 3.58 16.30 17.01
C PHE A 366 2.97 14.89 16.93
N ALA A 367 2.57 14.48 15.73
CA ALA A 367 2.06 13.15 15.43
C ALA A 367 3.24 12.24 15.08
N ALA A 368 3.78 11.54 16.08
CA ALA A 368 4.96 10.68 15.97
C ALA A 368 4.62 9.36 15.27
N LYS A 369 3.38 8.84 15.45
CA LYS A 369 2.89 7.68 14.70
C LYS A 369 1.46 7.92 14.25
N MET A 370 1.24 7.79 12.95
CA MET A 370 -0.09 7.82 12.37
C MET A 370 -0.71 6.42 12.35
N GLY A 371 -2.02 6.38 12.51
CA GLY A 371 -2.83 5.18 12.34
C GLY A 371 -3.59 5.17 11.02
N GLY A 372 -4.46 4.19 10.88
CA GLY A 372 -5.38 4.12 9.76
C GLY A 372 -6.48 5.19 9.83
N GLY A 373 -7.18 5.32 8.74
CA GLY A 373 -8.30 6.25 8.62
C GLY A 373 -9.12 5.98 7.37
N SER A 374 -9.86 6.97 6.95
CA SER A 374 -10.70 6.91 5.75
C SER A 374 -10.67 8.22 4.98
N VAL A 375 -10.90 8.13 3.68
CA VAL A 375 -11.07 9.27 2.78
C VAL A 375 -12.33 9.10 1.96
N ASN A 376 -12.96 10.21 1.62
CA ASN A 376 -13.92 10.29 0.54
C ASN A 376 -13.22 10.80 -0.73
N PRO A 377 -12.93 9.96 -1.73
CA PRO A 377 -12.16 10.37 -2.90
C PRO A 377 -12.82 11.49 -3.73
N LEU A 378 -14.16 11.61 -3.64
CA LEU A 378 -14.91 12.63 -4.37
C LEU A 378 -14.73 14.03 -3.77
N THR A 379 -14.73 14.14 -2.43
CA THR A 379 -14.62 15.42 -1.72
C THR A 379 -13.21 15.70 -1.21
N GLY A 380 -12.34 14.67 -1.14
CA GLY A 380 -11.01 14.75 -0.54
C GLY A 380 -11.03 14.84 1.00
N GLU A 381 -12.20 14.73 1.64
CA GLU A 381 -12.31 14.76 3.10
C GLU A 381 -11.76 13.48 3.71
N PHE A 382 -10.93 13.62 4.74
CA PHE A 382 -10.30 12.51 5.43
C PHE A 382 -10.37 12.64 6.96
N ASN A 383 -10.20 11.50 7.61
CA ASN A 383 -10.04 11.38 9.07
C ASN A 383 -8.99 10.28 9.34
N PHE A 384 -7.89 10.63 10.03
CA PHE A 384 -6.81 9.72 10.41
C PHE A 384 -6.52 9.77 11.89
N SER A 385 -6.45 8.61 12.54
CA SER A 385 -6.04 8.52 13.93
C SER A 385 -4.54 8.79 14.10
N VAL A 386 -4.19 9.37 15.24
CA VAL A 386 -2.81 9.50 15.74
C VAL A 386 -2.61 8.42 16.79
N LEU A 387 -1.73 7.44 16.51
CA LEU A 387 -1.43 6.35 17.43
C LEU A 387 -0.46 6.75 18.53
N GLU A 388 0.48 7.64 18.21
CA GLU A 388 1.43 8.22 19.17
C GLU A 388 1.55 9.70 18.89
N GLY A 389 1.13 10.52 19.84
CA GLY A 389 1.12 11.97 19.71
C GLY A 389 1.71 12.67 20.92
N TYR A 390 2.27 13.86 20.68
CA TYR A 390 2.84 14.71 21.72
C TYR A 390 2.37 16.15 21.54
N TRP A 391 1.98 16.77 22.65
CA TRP A 391 1.73 18.19 22.66
C TRP A 391 3.04 18.96 22.62
N VAL A 392 3.12 19.94 21.74
CA VAL A 392 4.26 20.85 21.65
C VAL A 392 3.83 22.20 22.22
N LYS A 393 4.66 22.75 23.10
CA LYS A 393 4.47 24.07 23.69
C LYS A 393 5.80 24.83 23.72
N ASP A 394 5.79 26.08 23.29
CA ASP A 394 6.99 26.91 23.18
C ASP A 394 8.13 26.23 22.37
N GLY A 395 7.76 25.51 21.32
CA GLY A 395 8.70 24.77 20.44
C GLY A 395 9.39 23.56 21.09
N LYS A 396 8.84 23.00 22.16
CA LYS A 396 9.34 21.80 22.86
C LYS A 396 8.25 20.78 23.07
N ILE A 397 8.59 19.50 23.00
CA ILE A 397 7.70 18.42 23.41
C ILE A 397 7.39 18.58 24.91
N HIS A 398 6.10 18.75 25.23
CA HIS A 398 5.62 19.01 26.59
C HIS A 398 5.15 17.73 27.28
N CYS A 399 4.22 16.99 26.66
CA CYS A 399 3.69 15.71 27.19
C CYS A 399 3.10 14.84 26.08
N PRO A 400 3.00 13.52 26.30
CA PRO A 400 2.26 12.64 25.39
C PRO A 400 0.76 12.96 25.47
N VAL A 401 0.10 12.90 24.30
CA VAL A 401 -1.35 13.10 24.16
C VAL A 401 -1.98 11.95 23.38
N ARG A 402 -3.16 11.51 23.82
CA ARG A 402 -3.92 10.40 23.25
C ARG A 402 -5.27 10.82 22.67
N GLY A 403 -5.86 9.97 21.83
CA GLY A 403 -7.19 10.20 21.26
C GLY A 403 -7.24 11.34 20.24
N ALA A 404 -6.09 11.70 19.66
CA ALA A 404 -6.02 12.67 18.58
C ALA A 404 -6.40 12.03 17.23
N ALA A 405 -7.09 12.82 16.39
CA ALA A 405 -7.29 12.49 14.98
C ALA A 405 -7.12 13.74 14.13
N LEU A 406 -6.51 13.59 12.95
CA LEU A 406 -6.36 14.64 11.96
C LEU A 406 -7.54 14.60 11.00
N ILE A 407 -8.23 15.74 10.87
CA ILE A 407 -9.40 15.89 9.99
C ILE A 407 -9.09 17.02 9.01
N GLY A 408 -9.34 16.79 7.74
CA GLY A 408 -9.08 17.79 6.72
C GLY A 408 -9.60 17.40 5.36
N ARG A 409 -9.24 18.24 4.39
CA ARG A 409 -9.44 17.96 2.97
C ARG A 409 -8.08 17.93 2.29
N GLY A 410 -7.85 16.92 1.44
CA GLY A 410 -6.55 16.67 0.85
C GLY A 410 -5.93 17.87 0.16
N ALA A 411 -6.65 18.50 -0.76
CA ALA A 411 -6.18 19.68 -1.47
C ALA A 411 -5.78 20.83 -0.54
N ASP A 412 -6.52 21.04 0.56
CA ASP A 412 -6.23 22.13 1.50
C ASP A 412 -4.99 21.85 2.34
N VAL A 413 -4.80 20.58 2.77
CA VAL A 413 -3.65 20.16 3.57
C VAL A 413 -2.37 20.20 2.75
N LEU A 414 -2.39 19.71 1.50
CA LEU A 414 -1.23 19.75 0.60
C LEU A 414 -0.73 21.19 0.35
N MET A 415 -1.62 22.17 0.28
CA MET A 415 -1.25 23.59 0.13
C MET A 415 -0.66 24.20 1.40
N LYS A 416 -0.89 23.59 2.57
CA LYS A 416 -0.44 24.06 3.90
C LYS A 416 0.82 23.35 4.41
N ILE A 417 1.39 22.42 3.64
CA ILE A 417 2.70 21.85 3.95
C ILE A 417 3.72 22.95 3.75
N ASP A 418 4.37 23.38 4.83
CA ASP A 418 5.33 24.49 4.84
C ASP A 418 6.77 24.05 5.19
N ARG A 419 6.98 22.79 5.56
CA ARG A 419 8.28 22.17 5.80
C ARG A 419 8.28 20.70 5.35
N VAL A 420 9.40 20.26 4.75
CA VAL A 420 9.64 18.86 4.35
C VAL A 420 11.07 18.49 4.74
N GLY A 421 11.22 17.48 5.57
CA GLY A 421 12.50 16.97 6.08
C GLY A 421 13.34 16.21 5.05
N MET A 422 14.51 15.77 5.51
CA MET A 422 15.49 15.08 4.66
C MET A 422 15.41 13.55 4.74
N ASN A 423 14.98 13.01 5.89
CA ASN A 423 15.05 11.57 6.18
C ASN A 423 13.79 10.85 5.74
N MET A 424 13.94 9.97 4.75
CA MET A 424 12.82 9.20 4.18
C MET A 424 12.61 7.88 4.93
N TRP A 425 11.36 7.61 5.30
CA TRP A 425 10.93 6.36 5.90
C TRP A 425 9.67 5.83 5.24
N PHE A 426 9.53 4.51 5.17
CA PHE A 426 8.32 3.85 4.69
C PHE A 426 7.53 3.23 5.84
N GLY A 427 6.21 3.28 5.71
CA GLY A 427 5.26 2.49 6.46
C GLY A 427 4.56 1.48 5.54
N HIS A 428 4.26 0.31 6.04
CA HIS A 428 3.78 -0.82 5.26
C HIS A 428 2.29 -1.04 5.51
N GLY A 429 1.51 -1.12 4.43
CA GLY A 429 0.07 -1.25 4.51
C GLY A 429 -0.54 -2.17 3.46
N MET A 430 -1.85 -2.31 3.55
CA MET A 430 -2.71 -2.94 2.55
C MET A 430 -3.73 -1.92 2.08
N CYS A 431 -3.75 -1.68 0.79
CA CYS A 431 -4.69 -0.74 0.18
C CYS A 431 -5.87 -1.47 -0.46
N GLY A 432 -7.09 -1.18 -0.02
CA GLY A 432 -8.33 -1.78 -0.51
C GLY A 432 -9.00 -0.94 -1.61
N SER A 433 -9.49 -1.57 -2.69
CA SER A 433 -10.26 -0.93 -3.75
C SER A 433 -11.08 -1.96 -4.55
N ARG A 434 -11.62 -1.56 -5.71
CA ARG A 434 -12.42 -2.44 -6.60
C ARG A 434 -11.67 -3.68 -7.08
N SER A 435 -10.36 -3.60 -7.26
CA SER A 435 -9.50 -4.74 -7.62
C SER A 435 -9.01 -5.55 -6.41
N GLY A 436 -9.67 -5.42 -5.26
CA GLY A 436 -9.31 -6.08 -4.01
C GLY A 436 -8.24 -5.35 -3.22
N SER A 437 -7.61 -6.04 -2.28
CA SER A 437 -6.57 -5.51 -1.39
C SER A 437 -5.17 -5.84 -1.92
N VAL A 438 -4.31 -4.83 -2.02
CA VAL A 438 -2.93 -4.98 -2.54
C VAL A 438 -1.91 -4.44 -1.55
N PRO A 439 -0.71 -5.06 -1.45
CA PRO A 439 0.39 -4.54 -0.65
C PRO A 439 0.82 -3.16 -1.15
N THR A 440 0.99 -2.18 -0.25
CA THR A 440 1.34 -0.82 -0.62
C THR A 440 2.20 -0.20 0.48
N ASN A 441 3.25 0.50 0.11
CA ASN A 441 3.95 1.37 1.02
C ASN A 441 3.36 2.79 0.97
N VAL A 442 3.34 3.41 2.12
CA VAL A 442 3.19 4.85 2.26
C VAL A 442 4.49 5.40 2.82
N GLY A 443 4.92 6.58 2.40
CA GLY A 443 6.19 7.10 2.85
C GLY A 443 6.25 8.62 2.88
N GLN A 444 7.07 9.13 3.79
CA GLN A 444 7.43 10.54 3.83
C GLN A 444 8.65 10.74 4.73
N PRO A 445 9.40 11.82 4.53
CA PRO A 445 10.18 12.42 5.60
C PRO A 445 9.24 13.08 6.61
N ARG A 446 9.77 13.59 7.73
CA ARG A 446 8.96 14.44 8.62
C ARG A 446 8.47 15.66 7.85
N ILE A 447 7.18 15.99 7.98
CA ILE A 447 6.57 17.18 7.37
C ILE A 447 5.90 18.04 8.43
N ARG A 448 5.77 19.35 8.13
CA ARG A 448 4.92 20.24 8.92
C ARG A 448 3.78 20.79 8.07
N VAL A 449 2.57 20.69 8.62
CA VAL A 449 1.37 21.33 8.10
C VAL A 449 1.10 22.56 8.97
N SER A 450 1.08 23.74 8.37
CA SER A 450 0.93 25.01 9.10
C SER A 450 -0.42 25.18 9.81
N GLY A 451 -1.42 24.40 9.41
CA GLY A 451 -2.73 24.37 10.06
C GLY A 451 -3.63 23.27 9.55
N ILE A 452 -4.11 22.42 10.46
CA ILE A 452 -5.07 21.36 10.21
C ILE A 452 -5.98 21.19 11.44
N THR A 453 -7.19 20.67 11.24
CA THR A 453 -8.09 20.37 12.36
C THR A 453 -7.62 19.11 13.08
N VAL A 454 -7.39 19.23 14.36
CA VAL A 454 -7.15 18.12 15.28
C VAL A 454 -8.41 17.88 16.08
N ALA A 455 -9.01 16.69 15.95
CA ALA A 455 -10.03 16.23 16.88
C ALA A 455 -9.35 15.61 18.10
N GLY A 456 -9.93 15.81 19.25
CA GLY A 456 -9.47 15.28 20.54
C GLY A 456 -10.61 15.25 21.54
N LYS A 457 -10.39 14.70 22.72
CA LYS A 457 -11.39 14.67 23.79
C LYS A 457 -11.57 16.00 24.54
N GLY A 458 -10.88 17.06 24.12
CA GLY A 458 -11.01 18.39 24.70
C GLY A 458 -10.23 18.60 26.00
N GLY A 459 -9.10 17.95 26.14
CA GLY A 459 -8.18 18.16 27.27
C GLY A 459 -7.73 19.63 27.39
N ARG A 460 -7.53 20.13 28.60
CA ARG A 460 -6.83 21.39 28.88
C ARG A 460 -5.41 21.08 29.36
N LEU A 461 -4.41 21.65 28.68
CA LEU A 461 -2.97 21.47 28.99
C LEU A 461 -2.39 22.73 29.60
#